data_6940a04dcb07e25ee0c21fa176f980d8
#
_entry.id   6940a04dcb07e25ee0c21fa176f980d8
#
_cell.length_a   1.000
_cell.length_b   1.000
_cell.length_c   1.000
_cell.angle_alpha   90.00
_cell.angle_beta   90.00
_cell.angle_gamma   90.00
#
_symmetry.space_group_name_H-M   'P 1'
#
loop_
_entity.id
_entity.type
_entity.pdbx_description
1 polymer ?
#
loop_
_entity_poly.entity_id
_entity_poly.type
_entity_poly.pdbx_seq_one_letter_code
_entity_poly.pdbx_strand_id
1 'polypeptide(L)'
;MNEENIITERRDEVHGKNQIILTVYRTAHNRYTYSIQFKVGRIIRSIFPHQLDTNYDSPLQAKHAAFYTMLSWTKHSRKAKKSLFDFEIMNVDQQSLFDDSDLLQPAPASSSLD
;
A
#
# COMPACT_ATOMS: atom_id res chain seq x y z
N MET A 1 -4.04 -28.30 3.15
CA MET A 1 -2.78 -27.74 3.35
C MET A 1 -2.75 -26.31 2.93
N ASN A 2 -2.16 -25.54 3.73
CA ASN A 2 -2.15 -24.13 3.48
C ASN A 2 -1.23 -23.79 2.36
N GLU A 3 -1.66 -22.83 1.60
CA GLU A 3 -0.77 -22.23 0.65
C GLU A 3 0.20 -21.37 1.39
N GLU A 4 1.42 -21.40 0.96
CA GLU A 4 2.41 -20.55 1.58
C GLU A 4 2.60 -19.31 0.78
N ASN A 5 2.64 -18.20 1.48
CA ASN A 5 2.98 -16.92 0.90
C ASN A 5 4.44 -16.66 1.14
N ILE A 6 5.14 -16.28 0.10
CA ILE A 6 6.57 -16.02 0.16
C ILE A 6 6.79 -14.52 0.17
N ILE A 7 7.54 -14.04 1.15
CA ILE A 7 7.82 -12.61 1.25
C ILE A 7 8.73 -12.22 0.09
N THR A 8 8.28 -11.25 -0.70
CA THR A 8 9.09 -10.71 -1.77
C THR A 8 9.68 -9.35 -1.41
N GLU A 9 9.04 -8.63 -0.50
CA GLU A 9 9.54 -7.33 -0.09
C GLU A 9 8.97 -7.00 1.29
N ARG A 10 9.78 -6.41 2.14
CA ARG A 10 9.31 -5.95 3.45
C ARG A 10 9.93 -4.60 3.73
N ARG A 11 9.09 -3.64 4.06
CA ARG A 11 9.51 -2.29 4.40
C ARG A 11 9.03 -1.99 5.83
N ASP A 12 9.95 -1.58 6.67
CA ASP A 12 9.66 -1.23 8.05
C ASP A 12 10.23 0.17 8.27
N GLU A 13 9.37 1.16 8.41
CA GLU A 13 9.80 2.53 8.62
C GLU A 13 9.24 3.08 9.90
N VAL A 14 10.07 3.82 10.62
CA VAL A 14 9.71 4.44 11.88
C VAL A 14 10.03 5.93 11.80
N HIS A 15 9.06 6.75 12.18
CA HIS A 15 9.24 8.20 12.27
C HIS A 15 8.65 8.66 13.60
N GLY A 16 9.57 8.89 14.58
CA GLY A 16 9.12 9.21 15.93
C GLY A 16 8.32 8.04 16.50
N LYS A 17 7.08 8.31 16.84
CA LYS A 17 6.20 7.27 17.39
C LYS A 17 5.38 6.56 16.32
N ASN A 18 5.53 6.98 15.09
CA ASN A 18 4.77 6.39 13.98
C ASN A 18 5.57 5.27 13.33
N GLN A 19 4.90 4.23 12.93
CA GLN A 19 5.57 3.09 12.31
C GLN A 19 4.65 2.44 11.29
N ILE A 20 5.22 2.05 10.16
CA ILE A 20 4.51 1.30 9.14
C ILE A 20 5.38 0.12 8.73
N ILE A 21 4.82 -1.07 8.77
CA ILE A 21 5.46 -2.26 8.25
C ILE A 21 4.60 -2.75 7.10
N LEU A 22 5.16 -2.69 5.90
CA LEU A 22 4.48 -3.17 4.70
C LEU A 22 5.22 -4.39 4.19
N THR A 23 4.51 -5.48 3.99
CA THR A 23 5.09 -6.70 3.45
C THR A 23 4.31 -7.12 2.22
N VAL A 24 5.02 -7.45 1.16
CA VAL A 24 4.42 -7.95 -0.07
C VAL A 24 4.80 -9.42 -0.19
N TYR A 25 3.82 -10.24 -0.54
CA TYR A 25 3.99 -11.68 -0.66
C TYR A 25 3.61 -12.15 -2.04
N ARG A 26 4.28 -13.21 -2.48
CA ARG A 26 3.83 -13.97 -3.65
C ARG A 26 3.10 -15.20 -3.15
N THR A 27 1.93 -15.45 -3.71
CA THR A 27 1.12 -16.60 -3.32
C THR A 27 1.55 -17.84 -4.08
N ALA A 28 1.02 -18.99 -3.67
CA ALA A 28 1.28 -20.25 -4.34
C ALA A 28 0.79 -20.25 -5.78
N HIS A 29 -0.14 -19.36 -6.11
CA HIS A 29 -0.67 -19.25 -7.46
C HIS A 29 0.00 -18.17 -8.28
N ASN A 30 1.16 -17.73 -7.83
CA ASN A 30 1.96 -16.74 -8.56
C ASN A 30 1.26 -15.40 -8.66
N ARG A 31 0.46 -15.08 -7.67
CA ARG A 31 -0.20 -13.79 -7.53
C ARG A 31 0.44 -13.08 -6.34
N TYR A 32 0.03 -11.82 -6.11
CA TYR A 32 0.65 -11.02 -5.06
C TYR A 32 -0.39 -10.49 -4.09
N THR A 33 0.02 -10.38 -2.84
CA THR A 33 -0.83 -9.84 -1.80
C THR A 33 0.05 -9.08 -0.81
N TYR A 34 -0.54 -8.51 0.23
CA TYR A 34 0.24 -7.68 1.15
C TYR A 34 -0.30 -7.78 2.57
N SER A 35 0.53 -7.32 3.50
CA SER A 35 0.07 -7.05 4.84
C SER A 35 0.58 -5.67 5.23
N ILE A 36 -0.14 -5.02 6.13
CA ILE A 36 0.24 -3.72 6.66
C ILE A 36 0.06 -3.76 8.18
N GLN A 37 1.08 -3.33 8.90
CA GLN A 37 0.95 -3.01 10.30
C GLN A 37 1.19 -1.53 10.42
N PHE A 38 0.22 -0.80 10.95
CA PHE A 38 0.13 0.63 10.81
C PHE A 38 -0.10 1.30 12.16
N LYS A 39 0.75 2.25 12.47
CA LYS A 39 0.57 3.08 13.64
C LYS A 39 1.00 4.49 13.28
N VAL A 40 0.01 5.36 13.06
CA VAL A 40 0.28 6.74 12.68
C VAL A 40 -0.67 7.63 13.50
N GLY A 41 -0.10 8.48 14.34
CA GLY A 41 -0.88 9.26 15.25
C GLY A 41 -1.61 8.34 16.21
N ARG A 42 -2.94 8.50 16.28
CA ARG A 42 -3.76 7.66 17.13
C ARG A 42 -4.37 6.49 16.39
N ILE A 43 -4.05 6.35 15.11
CA ILE A 43 -4.62 5.31 14.28
C ILE A 43 -3.72 4.09 14.36
N ILE A 44 -4.28 2.99 14.83
CA ILE A 44 -3.56 1.72 14.91
C ILE A 44 -4.39 0.70 14.16
N ARG A 45 -3.85 0.19 13.07
CA ARG A 45 -4.56 -0.74 12.21
C ARG A 45 -3.61 -1.78 11.65
N SER A 46 -4.16 -2.91 11.28
CA SER A 46 -3.39 -3.90 10.56
C SER A 46 -4.32 -4.64 9.62
N ILE A 47 -3.74 -5.18 8.55
CA ILE A 47 -4.48 -6.02 7.63
C ILE A 47 -3.51 -7.09 7.14
N PHE A 48 -4.02 -8.31 7.00
CA PHE A 48 -3.20 -9.45 6.62
C PHE A 48 -3.79 -10.13 5.40
N PRO A 49 -3.00 -10.93 4.69
CA PRO A 49 -3.47 -11.49 3.41
C PRO A 49 -4.79 -12.24 3.50
N HIS A 50 -5.03 -12.95 4.59
CA HIS A 50 -6.27 -13.72 4.71
C HIS A 50 -7.50 -12.82 4.85
N GLN A 51 -7.32 -11.53 5.09
CA GLN A 51 -8.42 -10.58 5.20
C GLN A 51 -8.70 -9.86 3.90
N LEU A 52 -7.88 -10.10 2.88
CA LEU A 52 -8.03 -9.44 1.59
C LEU A 52 -8.82 -10.34 0.65
N ASP A 53 -9.73 -9.73 -0.10
CA ASP A 53 -10.58 -10.47 -1.02
C ASP A 53 -9.90 -10.70 -2.36
N THR A 54 -8.85 -9.97 -2.64
CA THR A 54 -8.27 -9.92 -3.98
C THR A 54 -6.77 -10.11 -3.91
N ASN A 55 -6.25 -10.84 -4.88
CA ASN A 55 -4.81 -10.88 -5.13
C ASN A 55 -4.52 -10.06 -6.37
N TYR A 56 -3.28 -9.68 -6.53
CA TYR A 56 -2.86 -8.74 -7.56
C TYR A 56 -1.89 -9.40 -8.53
N ASP A 57 -1.76 -8.83 -9.72
CA ASP A 57 -0.95 -9.44 -10.77
C ASP A 57 0.53 -9.14 -10.63
N SER A 58 0.88 -8.13 -9.87
CA SER A 58 2.28 -7.75 -9.71
C SER A 58 2.53 -7.21 -8.31
N PRO A 59 3.79 -7.21 -7.88
CA PRO A 59 4.13 -6.59 -6.59
C PRO A 59 3.76 -5.11 -6.57
N LEU A 60 3.92 -4.42 -7.69
CA LEU A 60 3.60 -3.01 -7.76
C LEU A 60 2.11 -2.78 -7.53
N GLN A 61 1.25 -3.59 -8.15
CA GLN A 61 -0.18 -3.47 -7.92
C GLN A 61 -0.54 -3.73 -6.47
N ALA A 62 0.10 -4.70 -5.84
CA ALA A 62 -0.15 -4.98 -4.43
C ALA A 62 0.27 -3.77 -3.57
N LYS A 63 1.39 -3.13 -3.90
CA LYS A 63 1.83 -1.96 -3.16
C LYS A 63 0.90 -0.78 -3.36
N HIS A 64 0.37 -0.60 -4.57
CA HIS A 64 -0.61 0.45 -4.81
C HIS A 64 -1.86 0.23 -3.98
N ALA A 65 -2.32 -1.00 -3.91
CA ALA A 65 -3.49 -1.31 -3.11
C ALA A 65 -3.23 -1.02 -1.63
N ALA A 66 -2.05 -1.36 -1.16
CA ALA A 66 -1.67 -1.07 0.22
C ALA A 66 -1.63 0.44 0.45
N PHE A 67 -1.06 1.18 -0.51
CA PHE A 67 -1.00 2.63 -0.44
C PHE A 67 -2.40 3.22 -0.28
N TYR A 68 -3.34 2.81 -1.12
CA TYR A 68 -4.71 3.34 -1.03
C TYR A 68 -5.41 2.91 0.25
N THR A 69 -5.10 1.73 0.76
CA THR A 69 -5.65 1.29 2.03
C THR A 69 -5.18 2.21 3.15
N MET A 70 -3.89 2.53 3.19
CA MET A 70 -3.36 3.42 4.21
C MET A 70 -3.94 4.83 4.08
N LEU A 71 -4.12 5.31 2.86
CA LEU A 71 -4.76 6.60 2.66
C LEU A 71 -6.18 6.59 3.22
N SER A 72 -6.91 5.51 3.00
CA SER A 72 -8.28 5.43 3.48
C SER A 72 -8.34 5.46 5.00
N TRP A 73 -7.34 4.90 5.66
CA TRP A 73 -7.30 4.89 7.12
C TRP A 73 -7.08 6.29 7.71
N THR A 74 -6.49 7.20 6.94
CA THR A 74 -6.20 8.55 7.44
C THR A 74 -7.14 9.60 6.87
N LYS A 75 -8.17 9.20 6.15
CA LYS A 75 -8.97 10.18 5.41
C LYS A 75 -9.70 11.17 6.31
N HIS A 76 -9.97 10.80 7.54
CA HIS A 76 -10.68 11.69 8.47
C HIS A 76 -9.74 12.42 9.43
N SER A 77 -8.44 12.29 9.24
CA SER A 77 -7.48 12.97 10.10
C SER A 77 -6.41 13.63 9.23
N ARG A 78 -6.53 14.93 9.09
CA ARG A 78 -5.57 15.69 8.31
C ARG A 78 -4.15 15.55 8.85
N LYS A 79 -4.05 15.53 10.18
CA LYS A 79 -2.75 15.40 10.83
C LYS A 79 -2.13 14.04 10.56
N ALA A 80 -2.91 12.99 10.64
CA ALA A 80 -2.41 11.65 10.38
C ALA A 80 -2.01 11.50 8.91
N LYS A 81 -2.82 12.07 8.00
CA LYS A 81 -2.49 12.01 6.58
C LYS A 81 -1.17 12.73 6.30
N LYS A 82 -0.95 13.87 6.93
CA LYS A 82 0.29 14.58 6.74
C LYS A 82 1.48 13.75 7.22
N SER A 83 1.34 13.12 8.40
CA SER A 83 2.39 12.27 8.93
C SER A 83 2.64 11.07 8.04
N LEU A 84 1.58 10.53 7.43
CA LEU A 84 1.70 9.39 6.54
C LEU A 84 2.63 9.71 5.37
N PHE A 85 2.53 10.90 4.81
CA PHE A 85 3.34 11.25 3.66
C PHE A 85 4.80 11.57 4.00
N ASP A 86 5.17 11.53 5.28
CA ASP A 86 6.57 11.60 5.67
C ASP A 86 7.28 10.27 5.44
N PHE A 87 6.53 9.18 5.26
CA PHE A 87 7.12 7.86 5.05
C PHE A 87 7.53 7.68 3.60
N GLU A 88 8.72 7.15 3.39
CA GLU A 88 9.19 6.88 2.04
C GLU A 88 8.35 5.82 1.35
N ILE A 89 7.79 4.91 2.12
CA ILE A 89 6.90 3.91 1.58
C ILE A 89 5.81 4.54 0.73
N MET A 90 5.34 5.70 1.13
CA MET A 90 4.25 6.37 0.43
C MET A 90 4.71 7.11 -0.81
N ASN A 91 6.02 7.32 -0.97
CA ASN A 91 6.54 8.14 -2.05
C ASN A 91 7.23 7.35 -3.16
N VAL A 92 7.78 6.24 -2.82
CA VAL A 92 8.68 5.53 -3.71
C VAL A 92 8.02 5.06 -5.00
N ASP A 93 6.78 4.64 -4.89
CA ASP A 93 6.10 4.03 -6.03
C ASP A 93 5.23 4.96 -6.81
N GLN A 94 5.20 6.22 -6.48
CA GLN A 94 4.28 7.13 -7.16
C GLN A 94 4.65 7.32 -8.61
N GLN A 95 5.92 7.38 -8.90
CA GLN A 95 6.32 7.55 -10.28
C GLN A 95 5.97 6.31 -11.10
N SER A 96 6.18 5.15 -10.54
CA SER A 96 5.77 3.92 -11.20
C SER A 96 4.27 3.87 -11.40
N LEU A 97 3.55 4.37 -10.43
CA LEU A 97 2.11 4.43 -10.53
C LEU A 97 1.68 5.28 -11.72
N PHE A 98 2.32 6.41 -11.92
CA PHE A 98 2.01 7.25 -13.06
C PHE A 98 2.33 6.57 -14.36
N ASP A 99 3.42 5.84 -14.43
CA ASP A 99 3.77 5.10 -15.62
C ASP A 99 2.71 4.08 -15.95
N ASP A 100 2.23 3.38 -14.94
CA ASP A 100 1.16 2.42 -15.14
C ASP A 100 -0.12 3.11 -15.54
N SER A 101 -0.36 4.26 -14.99
CA SER A 101 -1.55 5.00 -15.31
C SER A 101 -1.59 5.44 -16.75
N ASP A 102 -0.45 5.75 -17.31
CA ASP A 102 -0.38 6.13 -18.69
C ASP A 102 -0.92 5.05 -19.59
N LEU A 103 -0.74 3.83 -19.18
CA LEU A 103 -1.25 2.75 -19.98
C LEU A 103 -2.72 2.53 -19.79
N LEU A 104 -3.22 2.89 -18.64
CA LEU A 104 -4.56 2.62 -18.31
C LEU A 104 -5.50 3.71 -18.62
N GLN A 105 -5.02 4.86 -18.57
CA GLN A 105 -5.85 5.88 -18.43
C GLN A 105 -6.49 6.46 -19.39
N PRO A 106 -6.96 6.71 -19.15
CA PRO A 106 -7.31 7.73 -19.45
C PRO A 106 -7.69 8.66 -18.48
N ALA A 107 -7.76 8.79 -18.13
CA ALA A 107 -7.96 9.51 -17.35
C ALA A 107 -8.15 10.31 -16.84
N PRO A 108 -8.32 10.48 -16.76
CA PRO A 108 -8.53 11.21 -16.13
C PRO A 108 -8.56 12.00 -15.87
N ALA A 109 -8.62 12.11 -16.04
CA ALA A 109 -8.56 12.70 -15.65
C ALA A 109 -8.51 13.37 -15.31
N SER A 110 -8.52 13.31 -15.58
CA SER A 110 -8.26 13.83 -15.21
C SER A 110 -8.19 14.48 -14.92
N SER A 111 -8.21 14.57 -15.13
CA SER A 111 -7.95 15.07 -14.78
C SER A 111 -7.83 15.69 -14.40
N SER A 112 -7.90 15.84 -14.58
CA SER A 112 -7.66 16.32 -14.14
C SER A 112 -7.47 16.85 -13.69
N LEU A 113 -7.36 17.10 -13.91
CA LEU A 113 -7.03 17.45 -13.48
C LEU A 113 -7.06 17.95 -13.23
N ASP A 114 -6.99 18.28 -13.44
CA ASP A 114 -6.87 18.46 -13.26
C ASP A 114 -6.94 18.61 -13.00
#